data_f5d580a49b19a8974fdd5d396421350a
#
_entry.id   f5d580a49b19a8974fdd5d396421350a
#
_cell.length_a   1.000
_cell.length_b   1.000
_cell.length_c   1.000
_cell.angle_alpha   90.00
_cell.angle_beta   90.00
_cell.angle_gamma   90.00
#
_symmetry.space_group_name_H-M   'P 1'
#
loop_
_entity.id
_entity.type
_entity.pdbx_description
1 polymer ?
#
loop_
_entity_poly.entity_id
_entity_poly.type
_entity_poly.pdbx_seq_one_letter_code
_entity_poly.pdbx_strand_id
1 'polypeptide(L)'
;MSSQNASEKTVRAVQYTAKTHTTGGRDGGASRSSDGRLDIKLSLPNAAGHGTNPEQLLAAGWSACFITNVKIAGGKMKVRVPDNLAIDAEVDLCSTDDGFCLQARLNVSLPGLERAVAQSLVDAAHQMCPYSKATRGNVDVVISLAV
;
A
#
# COMPACT_ATOMS: atom_id res chain seq x y z
N MET A 1 23.41 6.19 -20.91
CA MET A 1 22.28 5.36 -21.37
C MET A 1 22.30 4.09 -20.54
N SER A 2 21.41 3.97 -19.61
CA SER A 2 21.19 2.69 -18.95
C SER A 2 20.62 1.74 -19.99
N SER A 3 21.39 0.72 -20.36
CA SER A 3 20.82 -0.44 -21.01
C SER A 3 19.79 -1.00 -20.04
N GLN A 4 18.51 -0.74 -20.29
CA GLN A 4 17.49 -1.54 -19.70
C GLN A 4 17.72 -2.94 -20.22
N ASN A 5 18.34 -3.79 -19.39
CA ASN A 5 18.24 -5.22 -19.61
C ASN A 5 16.75 -5.48 -19.83
N ALA A 6 16.42 -5.93 -21.02
CA ALA A 6 15.14 -6.54 -21.25
C ALA A 6 15.11 -7.78 -20.36
N SER A 7 14.86 -7.59 -19.04
CA SER A 7 14.46 -8.69 -18.18
C SER A 7 13.31 -9.38 -18.90
N GLU A 8 13.37 -10.67 -18.99
CA GLU A 8 12.30 -11.47 -19.53
C GLU A 8 10.98 -10.93 -18.95
N LYS A 9 10.20 -10.25 -19.82
CA LYS A 9 8.91 -9.70 -19.40
C LYS A 9 8.02 -10.88 -19.06
N THR A 10 7.74 -11.06 -17.77
CA THR A 10 6.73 -12.00 -17.31
C THR A 10 5.46 -11.73 -18.12
N VAL A 11 4.86 -12.77 -18.67
CA VAL A 11 3.58 -12.66 -19.35
C VAL A 11 2.54 -12.11 -18.38
N ARG A 12 1.90 -10.99 -18.74
CA ARG A 12 0.94 -10.29 -17.91
C ARG A 12 -0.43 -10.32 -18.56
N ALA A 13 -1.43 -10.67 -17.76
CA ALA A 13 -2.83 -10.51 -18.14
C ALA A 13 -3.41 -9.39 -17.29
N VAL A 14 -3.97 -8.35 -17.91
CA VAL A 14 -4.62 -7.26 -17.21
C VAL A 14 -5.94 -7.76 -16.63
N GLN A 15 -6.06 -7.71 -15.27
CA GLN A 15 -7.28 -8.12 -14.57
C GLN A 15 -8.24 -6.95 -14.38
N TYR A 16 -7.70 -5.74 -14.22
CA TYR A 16 -8.48 -4.54 -13.93
C TYR A 16 -7.64 -3.30 -14.18
N THR A 17 -8.27 -2.25 -14.67
CA THR A 17 -7.64 -0.93 -14.87
C THR A 17 -8.43 0.13 -14.11
N ALA A 18 -7.83 0.72 -13.08
CA ALA A 18 -8.37 1.89 -12.42
C ALA A 18 -8.07 3.15 -13.25
N LYS A 19 -9.05 4.03 -13.38
CA LYS A 19 -8.90 5.29 -14.12
C LYS A 19 -9.34 6.43 -13.22
N THR A 20 -8.47 7.44 -13.10
CA THR A 20 -8.77 8.65 -12.33
C THR A 20 -8.50 9.89 -13.17
N HIS A 21 -9.23 10.95 -12.86
CA HIS A 21 -8.97 12.30 -13.38
C HIS A 21 -8.65 13.20 -12.18
N THR A 22 -7.50 13.83 -12.21
CA THR A 22 -6.99 14.64 -11.09
C THR A 22 -6.63 16.04 -11.57
N THR A 23 -7.05 17.03 -10.81
CA THR A 23 -6.76 18.45 -11.07
C THR A 23 -6.25 19.12 -9.81
N GLY A 24 -5.51 20.23 -9.96
CA GLY A 24 -5.10 21.10 -8.87
C GLY A 24 -4.00 20.57 -7.94
N GLY A 25 -3.68 19.32 -7.99
CA GLY A 25 -2.63 18.73 -7.16
C GLY A 25 -2.96 18.68 -5.67
N ARG A 26 -1.91 18.52 -4.84
CA ARG A 26 -2.09 18.29 -3.39
C ARG A 26 -2.64 19.49 -2.63
N ASP A 27 -2.52 20.71 -3.17
CA ASP A 27 -3.03 21.93 -2.53
C ASP A 27 -4.35 22.35 -3.18
N GLY A 28 -5.45 21.95 -2.58
CA GLY A 28 -6.79 22.35 -3.00
C GLY A 28 -7.33 21.63 -4.23
N GLY A 29 -6.66 20.57 -4.69
CA GLY A 29 -7.10 19.80 -5.86
C GLY A 29 -8.21 18.81 -5.56
N ALA A 30 -8.48 17.98 -6.55
CA ALA A 30 -9.50 16.91 -6.47
C ALA A 30 -9.12 15.75 -7.37
N SER A 31 -9.60 14.58 -7.03
CA SER A 31 -9.45 13.37 -7.86
C SER A 31 -10.73 12.55 -7.85
N ARG A 32 -11.07 12.03 -9.02
CA ARG A 32 -12.28 11.21 -9.17
C ARG A 32 -12.01 10.05 -10.10
N SER A 33 -12.48 8.86 -9.71
CA SER A 33 -12.44 7.70 -10.60
C SER A 33 -13.54 7.76 -11.66
N SER A 34 -13.31 7.07 -12.79
CA SER A 34 -14.27 7.04 -13.90
C SER A 34 -15.63 6.45 -13.51
N ASP A 35 -15.66 5.54 -12.52
CA ASP A 35 -16.89 4.94 -12.00
C ASP A 35 -17.50 5.72 -10.82
N GLY A 36 -16.87 6.81 -10.38
CA GLY A 36 -17.33 7.64 -9.28
C GLY A 36 -17.13 7.07 -7.88
N ARG A 37 -16.56 5.86 -7.75
CA ARG A 37 -16.33 5.23 -6.43
C ARG A 37 -15.26 5.94 -5.61
N LEU A 38 -14.27 6.54 -6.26
CA LEU A 38 -13.33 7.47 -5.65
C LEU A 38 -13.73 8.88 -6.06
N ASP A 39 -14.01 9.72 -5.09
CA ASP A 39 -14.38 11.12 -5.30
C ASP A 39 -13.89 11.92 -4.09
N ILE A 40 -12.71 12.54 -4.22
CA ILE A 40 -11.99 13.12 -3.10
C ILE A 40 -11.54 14.55 -3.40
N LYS A 41 -11.48 15.33 -2.33
CA LYS A 41 -10.79 16.62 -2.28
C LYS A 41 -9.40 16.42 -1.69
N LEU A 42 -8.45 17.25 -2.12
CA LEU A 42 -7.06 17.25 -1.65
C LEU A 42 -6.77 18.54 -0.91
N SER A 43 -6.09 18.41 0.23
CA SER A 43 -5.67 19.54 1.05
C SER A 43 -4.28 19.26 1.63
N LEU A 44 -3.49 20.33 1.83
CA LEU A 44 -2.23 20.18 2.56
C LEU A 44 -2.51 19.73 3.99
N PRO A 45 -1.70 18.83 4.58
CA PRO A 45 -1.97 18.25 5.90
C PRO A 45 -2.18 19.25 7.03
N ASN A 46 -1.47 20.38 7.00
CA ASN A 46 -1.51 21.40 8.05
C ASN A 46 -2.32 22.65 7.65
N ALA A 47 -3.08 22.58 6.56
CA ALA A 47 -3.94 23.65 6.12
C ALA A 47 -5.35 23.53 6.70
N ALA A 48 -6.16 24.60 6.57
CA ALA A 48 -7.53 24.61 7.08
C ALA A 48 -8.51 23.71 6.30
N GLY A 49 -8.12 23.20 5.13
CA GLY A 49 -8.97 22.31 4.32
C GLY A 49 -9.14 20.92 4.93
N HIS A 50 -10.20 20.25 4.54
CA HIS A 50 -10.58 18.93 5.06
C HIS A 50 -10.34 17.79 4.06
N GLY A 51 -9.59 18.04 2.98
CA GLY A 51 -9.27 17.02 2.00
C GLY A 51 -8.26 16.01 2.51
N THR A 52 -8.18 14.89 1.79
CA THR A 52 -7.12 13.88 1.99
C THR A 52 -5.83 14.32 1.29
N ASN A 53 -4.83 13.46 1.25
CA ASN A 53 -3.53 13.72 0.63
C ASN A 53 -2.95 12.43 0.03
N PRO A 54 -1.93 12.54 -0.83
CA PRO A 54 -1.34 11.36 -1.47
C PRO A 54 -0.78 10.33 -0.50
N GLU A 55 -0.23 10.73 0.63
CA GLU A 55 0.34 9.82 1.62
C GLU A 55 -0.75 8.99 2.31
N GLN A 56 -1.90 9.59 2.62
CA GLN A 56 -3.06 8.85 3.15
C GLN A 56 -3.60 7.87 2.12
N LEU A 57 -3.67 8.26 0.86
CA LEU A 57 -4.14 7.40 -0.22
C LEU A 57 -3.21 6.19 -0.42
N LEU A 58 -1.91 6.40 -0.39
CA LEU A 58 -0.93 5.31 -0.47
C LEU A 58 -1.06 4.37 0.72
N ALA A 59 -1.18 4.90 1.94
CA ALA A 59 -1.33 4.12 3.16
C ALA A 59 -2.59 3.24 3.10
N ALA A 60 -3.72 3.81 2.73
CA ALA A 60 -4.98 3.10 2.62
C ALA A 60 -4.95 2.02 1.53
N GLY A 61 -4.44 2.37 0.35
CA GLY A 61 -4.34 1.43 -0.78
C GLY A 61 -3.41 0.27 -0.48
N TRP A 62 -2.25 0.54 0.09
CA TRP A 62 -1.28 -0.49 0.46
C TRP A 62 -1.84 -1.42 1.53
N SER A 63 -2.45 -0.88 2.58
CA SER A 63 -3.07 -1.66 3.66
C SER A 63 -4.15 -2.59 3.13
N ALA A 64 -5.04 -2.09 2.29
CA ALA A 64 -6.11 -2.89 1.71
C ALA A 64 -5.55 -4.02 0.83
N CYS A 65 -4.57 -3.72 0.00
CA CYS A 65 -3.91 -4.72 -0.84
C CYS A 65 -3.18 -5.77 0.00
N PHE A 66 -2.45 -5.33 1.03
CA PHE A 66 -1.70 -6.23 1.91
C PHE A 66 -2.63 -7.18 2.67
N ILE A 67 -3.72 -6.68 3.24
CA ILE A 67 -4.74 -7.51 3.93
C ILE A 67 -5.29 -8.58 2.99
N THR A 68 -5.61 -8.23 1.76
CA THR A 68 -6.08 -9.21 0.77
C THR A 68 -5.05 -10.31 0.56
N ASN A 69 -3.77 -9.96 0.50
CA ASN A 69 -2.69 -10.94 0.32
C ASN A 69 -2.43 -11.77 1.57
N VAL A 70 -2.66 -11.25 2.77
CA VAL A 70 -2.66 -12.05 4.00
C VAL A 70 -3.75 -13.12 3.94
N LYS A 71 -4.95 -12.77 3.49
CA LYS A 71 -6.05 -13.72 3.33
C LYS A 71 -5.75 -14.78 2.27
N ILE A 72 -5.15 -14.40 1.15
CA ILE A 72 -4.72 -15.33 0.10
C ILE A 72 -3.67 -16.30 0.65
N ALA A 73 -2.67 -15.79 1.37
CA ALA A 73 -1.65 -16.62 2.02
C ALA A 73 -2.27 -17.59 3.02
N GLY A 74 -3.24 -17.12 3.82
CA GLY A 74 -3.98 -17.95 4.76
C GLY A 74 -4.69 -19.11 4.07
N GLY A 75 -5.33 -18.84 2.94
CA GLY A 75 -5.98 -19.89 2.14
C GLY A 75 -4.99 -20.93 1.61
N LYS A 76 -3.84 -20.50 1.12
CA LYS A 76 -2.79 -21.40 0.64
C LYS A 76 -2.16 -22.25 1.76
N MET A 77 -1.98 -21.67 2.92
CA MET A 77 -1.38 -22.32 4.10
C MET A 77 -2.41 -23.07 4.94
N LYS A 78 -3.69 -23.03 4.59
CA LYS A 78 -4.81 -23.61 5.35
C LYS A 78 -4.87 -23.08 6.79
N VAL A 79 -4.61 -21.79 6.95
CA VAL A 79 -4.70 -21.07 8.21
C VAL A 79 -5.92 -20.15 8.16
N ARG A 80 -6.76 -20.24 9.18
CA ARG A 80 -7.90 -19.30 9.31
C ARG A 80 -7.37 -17.96 9.81
N VAL A 81 -7.53 -16.95 8.96
CA VAL A 81 -7.17 -15.57 9.31
C VAL A 81 -8.26 -14.98 10.22
N PRO A 82 -7.90 -14.33 11.34
CA PRO A 82 -8.90 -13.72 12.20
C PRO A 82 -9.71 -12.64 11.51
N ASP A 83 -11.02 -12.56 11.82
CA ASP A 83 -11.93 -11.60 11.22
C ASP A 83 -11.57 -10.14 11.56
N ASN A 84 -10.88 -9.95 12.68
CA ASN A 84 -10.42 -8.63 13.14
C ASN A 84 -8.97 -8.32 12.72
N LEU A 85 -8.46 -9.00 11.71
CA LEU A 85 -7.22 -8.61 11.05
C LEU A 85 -7.26 -7.13 10.67
N ALA A 86 -6.23 -6.41 11.04
CA ALA A 86 -6.12 -4.98 10.77
C ALA A 86 -4.68 -4.58 10.46
N ILE A 87 -4.51 -3.46 9.77
CA ILE A 87 -3.22 -2.84 9.56
C ILE A 87 -3.33 -1.36 9.92
N ASP A 88 -2.42 -0.91 10.78
CA ASP A 88 -2.16 0.51 11.00
C ASP A 88 -0.93 0.87 10.18
N ALA A 89 -1.14 1.70 9.16
CA ALA A 89 -0.10 2.10 8.23
C ALA A 89 0.28 3.56 8.44
N GLU A 90 1.59 3.81 8.38
CA GLU A 90 2.13 5.16 8.41
C GLU A 90 2.98 5.36 7.16
N VAL A 91 2.77 6.47 6.47
CA VAL A 91 3.58 6.88 5.31
C VAL A 91 4.10 8.28 5.57
N ASP A 92 5.42 8.42 5.56
CA ASP A 92 6.08 9.70 5.75
C ASP A 92 6.46 10.32 4.41
N LEU A 93 6.27 11.62 4.29
CA LEU A 93 6.90 12.43 3.26
C LEU A 93 8.16 13.04 3.87
N CYS A 94 9.32 12.64 3.35
CA CYS A 94 10.63 13.05 3.87
C CYS A 94 11.30 14.04 2.91
N SER A 95 12.02 15.01 3.47
CA SER A 95 12.90 15.89 2.70
C SER A 95 14.26 15.23 2.50
N THR A 96 14.81 15.36 1.31
CA THR A 96 16.17 14.95 0.94
C THR A 96 16.91 16.10 0.29
N ASP A 97 18.22 15.96 0.05
CA ASP A 97 19.02 17.00 -0.60
C ASP A 97 18.54 17.30 -2.03
N ASP A 98 17.93 16.32 -2.71
CA ASP A 98 17.44 16.43 -4.09
C ASP A 98 15.90 16.48 -4.19
N GLY A 99 15.19 16.68 -3.08
CA GLY A 99 13.73 16.81 -3.09
C GLY A 99 13.04 16.05 -1.97
N PHE A 100 12.12 15.17 -2.34
CA PHE A 100 11.31 14.43 -1.38
C PHE A 100 11.35 12.93 -1.67
N CYS A 101 11.19 12.13 -0.62
CA CYS A 101 11.02 10.69 -0.73
C CYS A 101 9.97 10.21 0.26
N LEU A 102 9.61 8.93 0.17
CA LEU A 102 8.65 8.28 1.06
C LEU A 102 9.35 7.22 1.90
N GLN A 103 8.86 7.02 3.11
CA GLN A 103 9.14 5.85 3.92
C GLN A 103 7.84 5.40 4.60
N ALA A 104 7.75 4.13 4.97
CA ALA A 104 6.50 3.58 5.45
C ALA A 104 6.70 2.56 6.58
N ARG A 105 5.66 2.41 7.39
CA ARG A 105 5.54 1.38 8.41
C ARG A 105 4.17 0.75 8.31
N LEU A 106 4.13 -0.58 8.26
CA LEU A 106 2.88 -1.34 8.30
C LEU A 106 2.86 -2.16 9.59
N ASN A 107 1.93 -1.88 10.48
CA ASN A 107 1.73 -2.64 11.71
C ASN A 107 0.56 -3.59 11.49
N VAL A 108 0.87 -4.87 11.30
CA VAL A 108 -0.12 -5.91 10.99
C VAL A 108 -0.58 -6.56 12.28
N SER A 109 -1.88 -6.58 12.53
CA SER A 109 -2.49 -7.21 13.70
C SER A 109 -3.22 -8.48 13.30
N LEU A 110 -2.77 -9.61 13.84
CA LEU A 110 -3.34 -10.94 13.63
C LEU A 110 -3.67 -11.59 14.97
N PRO A 111 -4.69 -11.07 15.71
CA PRO A 111 -4.96 -11.51 17.07
C PRO A 111 -5.34 -13.00 17.14
N GLY A 112 -4.79 -13.69 18.13
CA GLY A 112 -5.13 -15.07 18.41
C GLY A 112 -4.36 -16.12 17.62
N LEU A 113 -3.51 -15.71 16.67
CA LEU A 113 -2.62 -16.62 15.98
C LEU A 113 -1.32 -16.82 16.75
N GLU A 114 -0.73 -18.00 16.61
CA GLU A 114 0.65 -18.24 17.04
C GLU A 114 1.59 -17.32 16.25
N ARG A 115 2.56 -16.71 16.93
CA ARG A 115 3.45 -15.71 16.31
C ARG A 115 4.17 -16.23 15.07
N ALA A 116 4.69 -17.46 15.11
CA ALA A 116 5.40 -18.04 13.97
C ALA A 116 4.49 -18.21 12.75
N VAL A 117 3.25 -18.63 12.95
CA VAL A 117 2.24 -18.76 11.89
C VAL A 117 1.87 -17.39 11.32
N ALA A 118 1.61 -16.43 12.19
CA ALA A 118 1.28 -15.05 11.80
C ALA A 118 2.44 -14.42 11.01
N GLN A 119 3.68 -14.61 11.44
CA GLN A 119 4.85 -14.10 10.73
C GLN A 119 4.98 -14.71 9.34
N SER A 120 4.71 -16.00 9.19
CA SER A 120 4.73 -16.66 7.87
C SER A 120 3.68 -16.08 6.93
N LEU A 121 2.49 -15.75 7.45
CA LEU A 121 1.44 -15.07 6.66
C LEU A 121 1.87 -13.68 6.21
N VAL A 122 2.46 -12.91 7.11
CA VAL A 122 2.94 -11.55 6.81
C VAL A 122 4.07 -11.60 5.78
N ASP A 123 5.03 -12.49 5.94
CA ASP A 123 6.14 -12.65 5.00
C ASP A 123 5.63 -13.04 3.60
N ALA A 124 4.71 -13.98 3.51
CA ALA A 124 4.10 -14.38 2.25
C ALA A 124 3.30 -13.24 1.61
N ALA A 125 2.52 -12.50 2.40
CA ALA A 125 1.76 -11.36 1.92
C ALA A 125 2.68 -10.26 1.37
N HIS A 126 3.79 -9.98 2.04
CA HIS A 126 4.77 -8.98 1.57
C HIS A 126 5.39 -9.38 0.24
N GLN A 127 5.63 -10.67 0.02
CA GLN A 127 6.13 -11.15 -1.27
C GLN A 127 5.11 -11.05 -2.39
N MET A 128 3.83 -11.26 -2.09
CA MET A 128 2.75 -11.30 -3.09
C MET A 128 2.10 -9.96 -3.36
N CYS A 129 2.06 -9.07 -2.39
CA CYS A 129 1.35 -7.79 -2.49
C CYS A 129 1.92 -6.92 -3.61
N PRO A 130 1.10 -6.49 -4.60
CA PRO A 130 1.56 -5.64 -5.69
C PRO A 130 2.16 -4.31 -5.22
N TYR A 131 1.63 -3.70 -4.16
CA TYR A 131 2.22 -2.48 -3.58
C TYR A 131 3.58 -2.76 -2.94
N SER A 132 3.73 -3.89 -2.24
CA SER A 132 5.03 -4.29 -1.70
C SER A 132 6.04 -4.54 -2.81
N LYS A 133 5.64 -5.16 -3.90
CA LYS A 133 6.50 -5.35 -5.09
C LYS A 133 6.89 -4.02 -5.71
N ALA A 134 5.97 -3.07 -5.80
CA ALA A 134 6.22 -1.75 -6.39
C ALA A 134 7.20 -0.89 -5.55
N THR A 135 7.19 -1.09 -4.24
CA THR A 135 7.99 -0.28 -3.30
C THR A 135 9.31 -0.91 -2.91
N ARG A 136 9.42 -2.24 -3.01
CA ARG A 136 10.61 -2.99 -2.57
C ARG A 136 11.88 -2.54 -3.30
N GLY A 137 12.93 -2.30 -2.50
CA GLY A 137 14.21 -1.82 -3.02
C GLY A 137 14.24 -0.32 -3.33
N ASN A 138 13.15 0.40 -3.10
CA ASN A 138 13.05 1.84 -3.37
C ASN A 138 12.54 2.62 -2.15
N VAL A 139 11.46 2.16 -1.53
CA VAL A 139 10.88 2.79 -0.34
C VAL A 139 11.30 2.00 0.90
N ASP A 140 11.83 2.70 1.91
CA ASP A 140 12.14 2.08 3.20
C ASP A 140 10.84 1.69 3.89
N VAL A 141 10.67 0.40 4.13
CA VAL A 141 9.46 -0.17 4.75
C VAL A 141 9.84 -1.00 5.94
N VAL A 142 9.18 -0.75 7.08
CA VAL A 142 9.24 -1.61 8.26
C VAL A 142 7.87 -2.24 8.45
N ILE A 143 7.83 -3.57 8.48
CA ILE A 143 6.61 -4.31 8.75
C ILE A 143 6.73 -4.95 10.12
N SER A 144 5.80 -4.66 11.02
CA SER A 144 5.74 -5.23 12.35
C SER A 144 4.45 -6.04 12.54
N LEU A 145 4.49 -6.97 13.48
CA LEU A 145 3.41 -7.91 13.75
C LEU A 145 2.98 -7.83 15.21
N ALA A 146 1.66 -7.74 15.42
CA ALA A 146 1.02 -7.95 16.71
C ALA A 146 0.10 -9.17 16.64
N VAL A 147 0.14 -10.01 17.66
CA VAL A 147 -0.69 -11.21 17.78
C VAL A 147 -1.52 -11.23 19.05
#